data_7eb061d5774e76ce9afd96774a71f9a2
#
_entry.id   7eb061d5774e76ce9afd96774a71f9a2
#
_cell.length_a   1.000
_cell.length_b   1.000
_cell.length_c   1.000
_cell.angle_alpha   90.00
_cell.angle_beta   90.00
_cell.angle_gamma   90.00
#
_symmetry.space_group_name_H-M   'P 1'
#
loop_
_entity.id
_entity.type
_entity.pdbx_description
1 polymer ?
#
loop_
_entity_poly.entity_id
_entity_poly.type
_entity_poly.pdbx_seq_one_letter_code
_entity_poly.pdbx_strand_id
1 'polypeptide(L)'
;AFGENYQLPNRAYNETCAAIANVFWNHRMFLMNGESKYIDVLERTLYNGMLSGISFEGNTFFYPNVLEFDGEDNFNQGAPERKPWFNCSCCPSNISRFIPAVPNYIYAQSEDEIYANLFMASKTKFNLNKNNFTIEQETKYPWEGNVKFIISAEKPVDFIFKIRVPGWAQNQPVPSDLYSYIDENSNEVMLFVNDESHPFEIRNGYISIQKNWNDGDFVELILPMQARQV
;
A
#
# COMPACT_ATOMS: atom_id res chain seq x y z
N ALA A 1 -16.94 10.40 19.20
CA ALA A 1 -16.21 10.64 20.44
C ALA A 1 -14.97 9.77 20.43
N PHE A 2 -13.86 10.28 20.95
CA PHE A 2 -12.64 9.49 21.13
C PHE A 2 -12.76 8.75 22.46
N GLY A 3 -12.43 7.45 22.45
CA GLY A 3 -12.26 6.66 23.67
C GLY A 3 -10.89 6.89 24.33
N GLU A 4 -10.56 6.08 25.31
CA GLU A 4 -9.20 6.02 25.85
C GLU A 4 -8.22 5.47 24.81
N ASN A 5 -6.91 5.68 25.04
CA ASN A 5 -5.89 5.20 24.11
C ASN A 5 -5.98 3.69 23.92
N TYR A 6 -5.85 3.25 22.66
CA TYR A 6 -5.84 1.84 22.23
C TYR A 6 -7.16 1.07 22.43
N GLN A 7 -8.25 1.73 22.79
CA GLN A 7 -9.56 1.08 22.78
C GLN A 7 -10.02 0.82 21.34
N LEU A 8 -10.36 -0.43 21.05
CA LEU A 8 -10.93 -0.89 19.78
C LEU A 8 -12.26 -1.59 20.06
N PRO A 9 -13.35 -0.85 20.34
CA PRO A 9 -14.66 -1.47 20.58
C PRO A 9 -15.15 -2.13 19.28
N ASN A 10 -15.77 -3.29 19.38
CA ASN A 10 -16.31 -4.06 18.25
C ASN A 10 -17.29 -3.23 17.38
N ARG A 11 -18.00 -2.29 18.02
CA ARG A 11 -18.90 -1.34 17.34
C ARG A 11 -18.26 0.04 17.14
N ALA A 12 -16.95 0.08 16.92
CA ALA A 12 -16.27 1.33 16.60
C ALA A 12 -16.84 1.95 15.32
N TYR A 13 -17.01 3.28 15.34
CA TYR A 13 -17.42 4.02 14.17
C TYR A 13 -16.23 4.23 13.22
N ASN A 14 -15.98 3.23 12.39
CA ASN A 14 -14.90 3.22 11.42
C ASN A 14 -15.41 3.77 10.07
N GLU A 15 -15.49 5.07 9.96
CA GLU A 15 -16.03 5.71 8.75
C GLU A 15 -15.12 5.52 7.55
N THR A 16 -15.69 5.18 6.40
CA THR A 16 -14.97 5.04 5.12
C THR A 16 -14.23 6.33 4.75
N CYS A 17 -14.83 7.51 4.99
CA CYS A 17 -14.15 8.79 4.78
C CYS A 17 -12.94 8.98 5.70
N ALA A 18 -13.02 8.52 6.94
CA ALA A 18 -11.89 8.58 7.87
C ALA A 18 -10.75 7.66 7.42
N ALA A 19 -11.07 6.48 6.87
CA ALA A 19 -10.08 5.60 6.26
C ALA A 19 -9.36 6.30 5.10
N ILE A 20 -10.07 6.94 4.19
CA ILE A 20 -9.47 7.71 3.10
C ILE A 20 -8.61 8.87 3.63
N ALA A 21 -9.07 9.58 4.66
CA ALA A 21 -8.29 10.65 5.29
C ALA A 21 -6.99 10.11 5.92
N ASN A 22 -7.03 8.90 6.51
CA ASN A 22 -5.85 8.24 7.05
C ASN A 22 -4.83 7.87 5.95
N VAL A 23 -5.30 7.45 4.77
CA VAL A 23 -4.43 7.26 3.58
C VAL A 23 -3.73 8.57 3.21
N PHE A 24 -4.47 9.68 3.11
CA PHE A 24 -3.90 10.99 2.79
C PHE A 24 -2.89 11.45 3.83
N TRP A 25 -3.19 11.24 5.11
CA TRP A 25 -2.30 11.60 6.21
C TRP A 25 -0.98 10.83 6.12
N ASN A 26 -1.06 9.51 6.01
CA ASN A 26 0.13 8.67 5.97
C ASN A 26 0.97 8.92 4.71
N HIS A 27 0.36 9.18 3.56
CA HIS A 27 1.11 9.59 2.38
C HIS A 27 1.90 10.89 2.60
N ARG A 28 1.31 11.90 3.25
CA ARG A 28 2.02 13.14 3.59
C ARG A 28 3.15 12.92 4.57
N MET A 29 2.94 12.06 5.57
CA MET A 29 3.98 11.69 6.52
C MET A 29 5.14 10.96 5.82
N PHE A 30 4.84 10.09 4.87
CA PHE A 30 5.85 9.47 4.02
C PHE A 30 6.65 10.49 3.21
N LEU A 31 5.99 11.42 2.53
CA LEU A 31 6.66 12.47 1.75
C LEU A 31 7.60 13.37 2.59
N MET A 32 7.33 13.49 3.89
CA MET A 32 8.17 14.26 4.82
C MET A 32 9.34 13.46 5.37
N ASN A 33 9.18 12.15 5.57
CA ASN A 33 10.11 11.33 6.35
C ASN A 33 10.83 10.25 5.52
N GLY A 34 10.26 9.81 4.39
CA GLY A 34 10.80 8.73 3.55
C GLY A 34 10.77 7.35 4.21
N GLU A 35 9.95 7.13 5.25
CA GLU A 35 9.87 5.87 5.99
C GLU A 35 8.70 5.00 5.53
N SER A 36 8.95 3.72 5.24
CA SER A 36 7.94 2.77 4.72
C SER A 36 6.79 2.50 5.69
N LYS A 37 6.99 2.68 6.99
CA LYS A 37 5.93 2.46 8.01
C LYS A 37 4.64 3.24 7.72
N TYR A 38 4.76 4.42 7.12
CA TYR A 38 3.61 5.22 6.72
C TYR A 38 2.90 4.61 5.50
N ILE A 39 3.65 4.02 4.58
CA ILE A 39 3.08 3.29 3.44
C ILE A 39 2.45 1.97 3.90
N ASP A 40 3.00 1.30 4.92
CA ASP A 40 2.41 0.09 5.51
C ASP A 40 1.01 0.38 6.12
N VAL A 41 0.87 1.50 6.84
CA VAL A 41 -0.44 1.95 7.34
C VAL A 41 -1.37 2.33 6.20
N LEU A 42 -0.86 3.06 5.19
CA LEU A 42 -1.60 3.46 4.00
C LEU A 42 -2.16 2.24 3.27
N GLU A 43 -1.32 1.28 2.94
CA GLU A 43 -1.70 0.05 2.21
C GLU A 43 -2.74 -0.77 2.99
N ARG A 44 -2.52 -0.99 4.29
CA ARG A 44 -3.47 -1.69 5.15
C ARG A 44 -4.82 -0.96 5.20
N THR A 45 -4.81 0.35 5.32
CA THR A 45 -6.03 1.16 5.34
C THR A 45 -6.74 1.09 4.00
N LEU A 46 -6.00 1.12 2.89
CA LEU A 46 -6.54 0.99 1.54
C LEU A 46 -7.29 -0.34 1.37
N TYR A 47 -6.62 -1.47 1.68
CA TYR A 47 -7.20 -2.80 1.48
C TYR A 47 -8.32 -3.13 2.46
N ASN A 48 -8.24 -2.71 3.72
CA ASN A 48 -9.20 -3.11 4.75
C ASN A 48 -10.21 -2.02 5.09
N GLY A 49 -9.77 -0.79 5.30
CA GLY A 49 -10.65 0.30 5.77
C GLY A 49 -11.41 0.99 4.66
N MET A 50 -10.84 1.11 3.46
CA MET A 50 -11.45 1.83 2.35
C MET A 50 -12.19 0.88 1.39
N LEU A 51 -11.56 -0.19 0.92
CA LEU A 51 -12.18 -1.11 -0.03
C LEU A 51 -13.36 -1.86 0.58
N SER A 52 -13.39 -2.11 1.89
CA SER A 52 -14.57 -2.65 2.58
C SER A 52 -15.79 -1.72 2.47
N GLY A 53 -15.58 -0.43 2.27
CA GLY A 53 -16.63 0.57 2.14
C GLY A 53 -17.41 0.54 0.82
N ILE A 54 -17.00 -0.27 -0.17
CA ILE A 54 -17.66 -0.37 -1.48
C ILE A 54 -17.98 -1.82 -1.83
N SER A 55 -19.09 -2.06 -2.50
CA SER A 55 -19.43 -3.40 -3.02
C SER A 55 -18.52 -3.78 -4.18
N PHE A 56 -18.47 -5.07 -4.50
CA PHE A 56 -17.70 -5.58 -5.63
C PHE A 56 -18.19 -5.02 -6.97
N GLU A 57 -19.50 -4.78 -7.11
CA GLU A 57 -20.12 -4.15 -8.28
C GLU A 57 -19.88 -2.62 -8.33
N GLY A 58 -19.35 -2.02 -7.27
CA GLY A 58 -19.01 -0.58 -7.22
C GLY A 58 -20.20 0.37 -7.07
N ASN A 59 -21.40 -0.11 -6.75
CA ASN A 59 -22.65 0.66 -6.77
C ASN A 59 -23.35 0.78 -5.41
N THR A 60 -22.84 0.11 -4.37
CA THR A 60 -23.35 0.22 -2.99
C THR A 60 -22.23 0.37 -1.99
N PHE A 61 -22.53 1.03 -0.86
CA PHE A 61 -21.51 1.54 0.04
C PHE A 61 -21.84 1.29 1.50
N PHE A 62 -20.79 1.14 2.33
CA PHE A 62 -20.86 1.36 3.76
C PHE A 62 -20.44 2.78 4.11
N TYR A 63 -21.18 3.39 5.02
CA TYR A 63 -20.80 4.63 5.67
C TYR A 63 -19.83 4.32 6.81
N PRO A 64 -20.24 3.66 7.94
CA PRO A 64 -19.32 3.06 8.89
C PRO A 64 -18.99 1.61 8.48
N ASN A 65 -17.82 1.14 8.89
CA ASN A 65 -17.39 -0.25 8.79
C ASN A 65 -17.21 -0.78 10.20
N VAL A 66 -18.22 -1.46 10.74
CA VAL A 66 -18.15 -2.04 12.08
C VAL A 66 -17.23 -3.26 12.09
N LEU A 67 -16.57 -3.54 13.22
CA LEU A 67 -15.67 -4.69 13.37
C LEU A 67 -16.44 -5.98 13.68
N GLU A 68 -17.64 -5.86 14.23
CA GLU A 68 -18.54 -6.97 14.55
C GLU A 68 -19.95 -6.63 14.10
N PHE A 69 -20.60 -7.60 13.48
CA PHE A 69 -22.01 -7.51 13.04
C PHE A 69 -22.79 -8.70 13.57
N ASP A 70 -23.87 -8.46 14.31
CA ASP A 70 -24.73 -9.46 14.93
C ASP A 70 -25.85 -9.99 14.02
N GLY A 71 -25.97 -9.41 12.81
CA GLY A 71 -27.02 -9.76 11.84
C GLY A 71 -28.30 -8.92 11.99
N GLU A 72 -28.42 -8.10 13.01
CA GLU A 72 -29.67 -7.38 13.34
C GLU A 72 -29.51 -5.85 13.35
N ASP A 73 -28.29 -5.36 13.64
CA ASP A 73 -28.06 -3.92 13.80
C ASP A 73 -28.08 -3.17 12.47
N ASN A 74 -28.93 -2.16 12.38
CA ASN A 74 -29.03 -1.28 11.21
C ASN A 74 -27.92 -0.19 11.22
N PHE A 75 -26.66 -0.61 11.42
CA PHE A 75 -25.50 0.26 11.64
C PHE A 75 -25.21 1.24 10.48
N ASN A 76 -25.55 0.85 9.25
CA ASN A 76 -25.26 1.64 8.05
C ASN A 76 -26.37 2.66 7.76
N GLN A 77 -26.56 3.61 8.67
CA GLN A 77 -27.58 4.67 8.58
C GLN A 77 -28.98 4.13 8.31
N GLY A 78 -29.41 3.17 9.10
CA GLY A 78 -30.74 2.57 9.04
C GLY A 78 -30.84 1.33 8.13
N ALA A 79 -29.73 0.74 7.75
CA ALA A 79 -29.65 -0.54 7.04
C ALA A 79 -28.55 -1.43 7.63
N PRO A 80 -28.67 -2.76 7.59
CA PRO A 80 -27.63 -3.69 7.98
C PRO A 80 -26.63 -3.96 6.84
N GLU A 81 -26.95 -3.55 5.64
CA GLU A 81 -26.21 -3.83 4.41
C GLU A 81 -25.74 -2.55 3.71
N ARG A 82 -24.95 -2.69 2.65
CA ARG A 82 -24.54 -1.56 1.82
C ARG A 82 -25.73 -0.90 1.14
N LYS A 83 -25.72 0.43 1.08
CA LYS A 83 -26.75 1.25 0.43
C LYS A 83 -26.21 1.93 -0.82
N PRO A 84 -27.07 2.13 -1.85
CA PRO A 84 -26.64 2.83 -3.06
C PRO A 84 -26.35 4.33 -2.79
N TRP A 85 -26.99 4.92 -1.77
CA TRP A 85 -26.85 6.34 -1.45
C TRP A 85 -27.23 6.66 0.00
N PHE A 86 -26.81 7.83 0.47
CA PHE A 86 -27.10 8.35 1.80
C PHE A 86 -27.58 9.80 1.72
N ASN A 87 -28.32 10.29 2.72
CA ASN A 87 -28.72 11.70 2.82
C ASN A 87 -27.49 12.62 2.88
N CYS A 88 -26.47 12.23 3.65
CA CYS A 88 -25.12 12.80 3.58
C CYS A 88 -24.23 11.81 2.81
N SER A 89 -23.99 12.06 1.54
CA SER A 89 -23.30 11.14 0.63
C SER A 89 -21.78 11.31 0.59
N CYS A 90 -21.16 11.68 1.71
CA CYS A 90 -19.72 11.93 1.73
C CYS A 90 -18.90 10.69 1.42
N CYS A 91 -19.25 9.49 1.91
CA CYS A 91 -18.50 8.28 1.67
C CYS A 91 -18.57 7.81 0.22
N PRO A 92 -19.74 7.67 -0.45
CA PRO A 92 -19.79 7.33 -1.86
C PRO A 92 -19.01 8.29 -2.76
N SER A 93 -19.21 9.59 -2.59
CA SER A 93 -18.54 10.61 -3.39
C SER A 93 -17.03 10.65 -3.14
N ASN A 94 -16.60 10.42 -1.89
CA ASN A 94 -15.18 10.37 -1.55
C ASN A 94 -14.50 9.12 -2.13
N ILE A 95 -15.13 7.96 -2.07
CA ILE A 95 -14.64 6.71 -2.70
C ILE A 95 -14.48 6.92 -4.21
N SER A 96 -15.52 7.42 -4.88
CA SER A 96 -15.51 7.63 -6.32
C SER A 96 -14.41 8.59 -6.79
N ARG A 97 -14.03 9.54 -5.96
CA ARG A 97 -12.92 10.47 -6.20
C ARG A 97 -11.57 9.85 -5.85
N PHE A 98 -11.51 9.01 -4.81
CA PHE A 98 -10.28 8.45 -4.29
C PHE A 98 -9.73 7.31 -5.15
N ILE A 99 -10.59 6.37 -5.61
CA ILE A 99 -10.15 5.21 -6.40
C ILE A 99 -9.31 5.63 -7.63
N PRO A 100 -9.71 6.61 -8.46
CA PRO A 100 -8.88 7.06 -9.57
C PRO A 100 -7.56 7.73 -9.15
N ALA A 101 -7.43 8.14 -7.89
CA ALA A 101 -6.20 8.74 -7.36
C ALA A 101 -5.21 7.70 -6.80
N VAL A 102 -5.62 6.44 -6.61
CA VAL A 102 -4.75 5.37 -6.06
C VAL A 102 -3.43 5.21 -6.83
N PRO A 103 -3.40 5.30 -8.17
CA PRO A 103 -2.13 5.23 -8.92
C PRO A 103 -1.07 6.25 -8.49
N ASN A 104 -1.46 7.40 -7.92
CA ASN A 104 -0.52 8.42 -7.44
C ASN A 104 0.27 7.99 -6.18
N TYR A 105 -0.09 6.89 -5.55
CA TYR A 105 0.59 6.34 -4.37
C TYR A 105 1.54 5.18 -4.70
N ILE A 106 1.54 4.70 -5.96
CA ILE A 106 2.38 3.57 -6.39
C ILE A 106 3.85 3.97 -6.30
N TYR A 107 4.18 5.16 -6.78
CA TYR A 107 5.54 5.67 -6.78
C TYR A 107 5.64 7.06 -6.15
N ALA A 108 6.83 7.37 -5.67
CA ALA A 108 7.24 8.74 -5.38
C ALA A 108 8.61 9.01 -6.00
N GLN A 109 8.90 10.27 -6.28
CA GLN A 109 10.15 10.72 -6.87
C GLN A 109 10.75 11.85 -6.05
N SER A 110 12.05 11.82 -5.82
CA SER A 110 12.86 12.94 -5.37
C SER A 110 13.88 13.32 -6.45
N GLU A 111 14.96 14.02 -6.11
CA GLU A 111 15.92 14.55 -7.10
C GLU A 111 16.56 13.44 -7.95
N ASP A 112 17.02 12.36 -7.32
CA ASP A 112 17.72 11.24 -7.95
C ASP A 112 17.18 9.86 -7.51
N GLU A 113 16.08 9.84 -6.77
CA GLU A 113 15.50 8.62 -6.22
C GLU A 113 14.08 8.39 -6.73
N ILE A 114 13.77 7.13 -7.03
CA ILE A 114 12.42 6.64 -7.32
C ILE A 114 12.04 5.63 -6.24
N TYR A 115 10.93 5.86 -5.57
CA TYR A 115 10.38 4.98 -4.55
C TYR A 115 9.23 4.16 -5.13
N ALA A 116 9.31 2.84 -5.10
CA ALA A 116 8.20 1.93 -5.33
C ALA A 116 7.50 1.64 -3.99
N ASN A 117 6.32 2.22 -3.79
CA ASN A 117 5.58 2.20 -2.53
C ASN A 117 4.48 1.14 -2.50
N LEU A 118 3.65 1.06 -3.54
CA LEU A 118 2.58 0.07 -3.63
C LEU A 118 2.86 -0.91 -4.78
N PHE A 119 2.53 -2.16 -4.53
CA PHE A 119 2.71 -3.22 -5.53
C PHE A 119 1.41 -3.44 -6.28
N MET A 120 1.33 -2.81 -7.46
CA MET A 120 0.20 -2.89 -8.38
C MET A 120 0.72 -2.94 -9.80
N ALA A 121 0.23 -3.87 -10.62
CA ALA A 121 0.58 -3.94 -12.03
C ALA A 121 0.32 -2.58 -12.70
N SER A 122 1.36 -1.99 -13.25
CA SER A 122 1.32 -0.61 -13.74
C SER A 122 2.47 -0.30 -14.70
N LYS A 123 2.29 0.74 -15.52
CA LYS A 123 3.36 1.30 -16.35
C LYS A 123 3.40 2.81 -16.15
N THR A 124 4.49 3.30 -15.57
CA THR A 124 4.64 4.69 -15.16
C THR A 124 5.80 5.35 -15.91
N LYS A 125 5.55 6.55 -16.43
CA LYS A 125 6.57 7.38 -17.08
C LYS A 125 7.20 8.32 -16.06
N PHE A 126 8.53 8.40 -16.10
CA PHE A 126 9.32 9.29 -15.28
C PHE A 126 10.10 10.28 -16.15
N ASN A 127 10.36 11.45 -15.58
CA ASN A 127 11.34 12.39 -16.09
C ASN A 127 12.30 12.75 -14.97
N LEU A 128 13.55 12.36 -15.11
CA LEU A 128 14.58 12.62 -14.14
C LEU A 128 15.80 13.23 -14.85
N ASN A 129 16.22 14.40 -14.42
CA ASN A 129 17.36 15.13 -15.03
C ASN A 129 17.24 15.25 -16.57
N LYS A 130 16.01 15.54 -17.07
CA LYS A 130 15.65 15.62 -18.49
C LYS A 130 15.73 14.31 -19.28
N ASN A 131 15.95 13.18 -18.60
CA ASN A 131 15.86 11.85 -19.19
C ASN A 131 14.47 11.25 -18.95
N ASN A 132 13.83 10.84 -20.04
CA ASN A 132 12.55 10.14 -19.97
C ASN A 132 12.78 8.64 -19.95
N PHE A 133 12.08 7.93 -19.07
CA PHE A 133 12.09 6.48 -18.99
C PHE A 133 10.76 5.97 -18.44
N THR A 134 10.55 4.69 -18.50
CA THR A 134 9.37 4.04 -17.90
C THR A 134 9.79 2.94 -16.95
N ILE A 135 9.01 2.73 -15.91
CA ILE A 135 9.06 1.53 -15.08
C ILE A 135 7.73 0.81 -15.27
N GLU A 136 7.79 -0.42 -15.75
CA GLU A 136 6.66 -1.33 -15.81
C GLU A 136 6.73 -2.28 -14.62
N GLN A 137 5.67 -2.34 -13.84
CA GLN A 137 5.55 -3.22 -12.67
C GLN A 137 4.60 -4.36 -13.02
N GLU A 138 5.11 -5.58 -12.99
CA GLU A 138 4.37 -6.81 -13.20
C GLU A 138 4.24 -7.54 -11.86
N THR A 139 3.02 -7.80 -11.43
CA THR A 139 2.75 -8.49 -10.15
C THR A 139 1.30 -8.95 -10.07
N LYS A 140 1.06 -9.97 -9.24
CA LYS A 140 -0.27 -10.38 -8.77
C LYS A 140 -0.43 -10.11 -7.27
N TYR A 141 0.40 -9.25 -6.71
CA TYR A 141 0.27 -8.83 -5.31
C TYR A 141 -1.15 -8.24 -5.07
N PRO A 142 -1.83 -8.51 -3.97
CA PRO A 142 -1.36 -9.18 -2.75
C PRO A 142 -1.54 -10.72 -2.73
N TRP A 143 -1.85 -11.37 -3.84
CA TRP A 143 -2.08 -12.82 -3.90
C TRP A 143 -0.78 -13.61 -4.04
N GLU A 144 0.20 -13.05 -4.72
CA GLU A 144 1.54 -13.62 -4.92
C GLU A 144 2.60 -12.61 -4.48
N GLY A 145 3.72 -13.09 -3.94
CA GLY A 145 4.79 -12.23 -3.41
C GLY A 145 5.80 -11.77 -4.44
N ASN A 146 5.68 -12.19 -5.70
CA ASN A 146 6.59 -11.78 -6.77
C ASN A 146 6.19 -10.40 -7.32
N VAL A 147 7.17 -9.49 -7.38
CA VAL A 147 7.03 -8.15 -7.96
C VAL A 147 8.22 -7.88 -8.86
N LYS A 148 7.97 -7.74 -10.17
CA LYS A 148 8.99 -7.46 -11.17
C LYS A 148 8.86 -6.02 -11.68
N PHE A 149 9.96 -5.30 -11.72
CA PHE A 149 10.07 -3.95 -12.27
C PHE A 149 10.97 -3.97 -13.49
N ILE A 150 10.45 -3.57 -14.63
CA ILE A 150 11.18 -3.51 -15.90
C ILE A 150 11.40 -2.05 -16.28
N ILE A 151 12.66 -1.68 -16.51
CA ILE A 151 13.05 -0.33 -16.89
C ILE A 151 13.13 -0.26 -18.43
N SER A 152 12.51 0.75 -19.02
CA SER A 152 12.67 1.03 -20.45
C SER A 152 13.10 2.49 -20.64
N ALA A 153 14.23 2.69 -21.33
CA ALA A 153 14.83 4.00 -21.53
C ALA A 153 15.56 4.08 -22.87
N GLU A 154 15.42 5.20 -23.60
CA GLU A 154 16.14 5.41 -24.85
C GLU A 154 17.66 5.54 -24.67
N LYS A 155 18.10 5.97 -23.50
CA LYS A 155 19.49 6.12 -23.09
C LYS A 155 19.63 5.69 -21.64
N PRO A 156 20.82 5.22 -21.23
CA PRO A 156 21.07 4.90 -19.84
C PRO A 156 20.69 6.07 -18.89
N VAL A 157 20.01 5.76 -17.81
CA VAL A 157 19.58 6.73 -16.81
C VAL A 157 20.09 6.34 -15.42
N ASP A 158 20.74 7.28 -14.75
CA ASP A 158 21.28 7.06 -13.41
C ASP A 158 20.26 7.50 -12.37
N PHE A 159 19.82 6.56 -11.51
CA PHE A 159 18.99 6.84 -10.36
C PHE A 159 19.08 5.75 -9.30
N ILE A 160 18.70 6.12 -8.08
CA ILE A 160 18.54 5.19 -6.97
C ILE A 160 17.10 4.65 -6.98
N PHE A 161 16.95 3.36 -7.22
CA PHE A 161 15.67 2.70 -7.13
C PHE A 161 15.45 2.19 -5.69
N LYS A 162 14.46 2.74 -5.01
CA LYS A 162 14.06 2.38 -3.65
C LYS A 162 12.80 1.53 -3.69
N ILE A 163 12.93 0.27 -3.29
CA ILE A 163 11.83 -0.68 -3.30
C ILE A 163 11.41 -0.96 -1.86
N ARG A 164 10.15 -0.74 -1.54
CA ARG A 164 9.61 -0.99 -0.21
C ARG A 164 9.67 -2.48 0.14
N VAL A 165 10.12 -2.76 1.34
CA VAL A 165 9.91 -4.06 1.98
C VAL A 165 8.85 -3.84 3.06
N PRO A 166 7.63 -4.40 2.92
CA PRO A 166 6.58 -4.23 3.91
C PRO A 166 6.99 -4.71 5.30
N GLY A 167 6.52 -4.02 6.35
CA GLY A 167 6.85 -4.38 7.73
C GLY A 167 6.50 -5.82 8.07
N TRP A 168 5.40 -6.34 7.55
CA TRP A 168 4.99 -7.73 7.77
C TRP A 168 6.01 -8.74 7.20
N ALA A 169 6.73 -8.40 6.13
CA ALA A 169 7.82 -9.22 5.59
C ALA A 169 9.13 -9.08 6.40
N GLN A 170 9.20 -8.10 7.31
CA GLN A 170 10.31 -7.85 8.23
C GLN A 170 9.99 -8.27 9.67
N ASN A 171 9.07 -9.21 9.87
CA ASN A 171 8.58 -9.67 11.17
C ASN A 171 7.88 -8.60 12.03
N GLN A 172 7.40 -7.52 11.41
CA GLN A 172 6.66 -6.45 12.07
C GLN A 172 5.23 -6.37 11.51
N PRO A 173 4.22 -7.00 12.15
CA PRO A 173 2.84 -7.06 11.62
C PRO A 173 2.17 -5.69 11.54
N VAL A 174 2.52 -4.78 12.45
CA VAL A 174 2.09 -3.37 12.45
C VAL A 174 3.28 -2.49 12.83
N PRO A 175 3.34 -1.21 12.42
CA PRO A 175 4.45 -0.31 12.78
C PRO A 175 4.32 0.23 14.22
N SER A 176 4.11 -0.66 15.18
CA SER A 176 3.98 -0.40 16.62
C SER A 176 4.28 -1.68 17.40
N ASP A 177 4.20 -1.61 18.72
CA ASP A 177 4.37 -2.71 19.66
C ASP A 177 3.05 -3.39 20.07
N LEU A 178 1.92 -3.04 19.43
CA LEU A 178 0.59 -3.59 19.76
C LEU A 178 0.45 -5.07 19.40
N TYR A 179 1.13 -5.53 18.35
CA TYR A 179 1.07 -6.90 17.86
C TYR A 179 2.47 -7.40 17.51
N SER A 180 2.71 -8.68 17.80
CA SER A 180 3.90 -9.41 17.39
C SER A 180 3.50 -10.75 16.79
N TYR A 181 4.31 -11.29 15.88
CA TYR A 181 4.08 -12.65 15.40
C TYR A 181 4.41 -13.67 16.48
N ILE A 182 3.62 -14.75 16.55
CA ILE A 182 3.83 -15.86 17.51
C ILE A 182 5.00 -16.74 17.05
N ASP A 183 5.19 -16.86 15.73
CA ASP A 183 6.22 -17.67 15.10
C ASP A 183 7.28 -16.79 14.40
N GLU A 184 8.50 -17.29 14.30
CA GLU A 184 9.51 -16.68 13.45
C GLU A 184 9.28 -17.07 11.99
N ASN A 185 9.41 -16.10 11.08
CA ASN A 185 9.36 -16.38 9.65
C ASN A 185 10.69 -17.00 9.21
N SER A 186 10.63 -18.20 8.66
CA SER A 186 11.80 -18.88 8.08
C SER A 186 12.06 -18.48 6.62
N ASN A 187 11.11 -17.84 5.94
CA ASN A 187 11.26 -17.40 4.56
C ASN A 187 11.74 -15.96 4.53
N GLU A 188 12.78 -15.74 3.77
CA GLU A 188 13.41 -14.44 3.62
C GLU A 188 12.93 -13.70 2.37
N VAL A 189 13.00 -12.39 2.40
CA VAL A 189 12.87 -11.54 1.22
C VAL A 189 14.04 -11.80 0.31
N MET A 190 13.80 -12.01 -0.98
CA MET A 190 14.85 -12.16 -1.98
C MET A 190 14.79 -11.05 -3.03
N LEU A 191 15.95 -10.65 -3.52
CA LEU A 191 16.10 -9.62 -4.53
C LEU A 191 17.01 -10.10 -5.65
N PHE A 192 16.56 -9.90 -6.89
CA PHE A 192 17.36 -10.18 -8.08
C PHE A 192 17.43 -8.94 -8.97
N VAL A 193 18.56 -8.73 -9.60
CA VAL A 193 18.76 -7.70 -10.62
C VAL A 193 19.30 -8.41 -11.87
N ASN A 194 18.53 -8.37 -12.96
CA ASN A 194 18.87 -9.07 -14.22
C ASN A 194 19.20 -10.57 -13.99
N ASP A 195 18.32 -11.28 -13.29
CA ASP A 195 18.44 -12.69 -12.88
C ASP A 195 19.60 -13.02 -11.90
N GLU A 196 20.39 -12.04 -11.50
CA GLU A 196 21.46 -12.25 -10.52
C GLU A 196 20.97 -11.89 -9.11
N SER A 197 21.22 -12.79 -8.15
CA SER A 197 20.92 -12.52 -6.73
C SER A 197 21.67 -11.28 -6.26
N HIS A 198 20.96 -10.31 -5.71
CA HIS A 198 21.53 -9.04 -5.30
C HIS A 198 21.49 -8.90 -3.77
N PRO A 199 22.64 -8.77 -3.09
CA PRO A 199 22.68 -8.52 -1.66
C PRO A 199 22.13 -7.13 -1.36
N PHE A 200 21.40 -7.00 -0.26
CA PHE A 200 20.76 -5.74 0.11
C PHE A 200 20.75 -5.51 1.62
N GLU A 201 20.60 -4.25 1.98
CA GLU A 201 20.24 -3.81 3.33
C GLU A 201 18.90 -3.09 3.27
N ILE A 202 18.10 -3.24 4.33
CA ILE A 202 16.83 -2.51 4.46
C ILE A 202 17.07 -1.32 5.38
N ARG A 203 16.85 -0.11 4.86
CA ARG A 203 16.93 1.14 5.61
C ARG A 203 15.62 1.92 5.49
N ASN A 204 15.04 2.31 6.61
CA ASN A 204 13.72 2.97 6.64
C ASN A 204 12.62 2.16 5.93
N GLY A 205 12.79 0.82 5.86
CA GLY A 205 11.89 -0.11 5.17
C GLY A 205 12.04 -0.14 3.65
N TYR A 206 13.15 0.35 3.10
CA TYR A 206 13.46 0.29 1.67
C TYR A 206 14.79 -0.40 1.40
N ILE A 207 14.82 -1.17 0.31
CA ILE A 207 16.04 -1.59 -0.37
C ILE A 207 16.39 -0.47 -1.35
N SER A 208 17.68 -0.10 -1.42
CA SER A 208 18.17 0.93 -2.34
C SER A 208 19.14 0.33 -3.33
N ILE A 209 18.90 0.49 -4.62
CA ILE A 209 19.74 0.02 -5.71
C ILE A 209 20.18 1.23 -6.54
N GLN A 210 21.44 1.62 -6.43
CA GLN A 210 21.99 2.66 -7.30
C GLN A 210 22.62 2.00 -8.53
N LYS A 211 22.18 2.40 -9.69
CA LYS A 211 22.67 1.84 -10.97
C LYS A 211 22.44 2.83 -12.09
N ASN A 212 23.31 2.77 -13.11
CA ASN A 212 23.04 3.36 -14.41
C ASN A 212 22.17 2.35 -15.19
N TRP A 213 20.86 2.60 -15.22
CA TRP A 213 19.86 1.70 -15.76
C TRP A 213 19.79 1.76 -17.27
N ASN A 214 19.89 0.60 -17.93
CA ASN A 214 19.77 0.46 -19.36
C ASN A 214 18.35 0.00 -19.74
N ASP A 215 18.03 0.14 -21.01
CA ASP A 215 16.80 -0.44 -21.56
C ASP A 215 16.75 -1.95 -21.37
N GLY A 216 15.63 -2.46 -20.84
CA GLY A 216 15.44 -3.87 -20.53
C GLY A 216 16.02 -4.34 -19.19
N ASP A 217 16.74 -3.51 -18.43
CA ASP A 217 17.13 -3.85 -17.06
C ASP A 217 15.88 -4.13 -16.22
N PHE A 218 15.95 -5.09 -15.30
CA PHE A 218 14.83 -5.39 -14.41
C PHE A 218 15.28 -5.75 -13.00
N VAL A 219 14.37 -5.54 -12.06
CA VAL A 219 14.50 -5.94 -10.66
C VAL A 219 13.33 -6.83 -10.30
N GLU A 220 13.60 -7.91 -9.59
CA GLU A 220 12.60 -8.83 -9.08
C GLU A 220 12.72 -8.94 -7.55
N LEU A 221 11.63 -8.58 -6.86
CA LEU A 221 11.47 -8.72 -5.42
C LEU A 221 10.55 -9.90 -5.14
N ILE A 222 10.98 -10.81 -4.26
CA ILE A 222 10.17 -11.93 -3.80
C ILE A 222 9.88 -11.77 -2.31
N LEU A 223 8.60 -11.62 -1.97
CA LEU A 223 8.11 -11.47 -0.61
C LEU A 223 7.56 -12.78 -0.07
N PRO A 224 7.80 -13.13 1.20
CA PRO A 224 7.27 -14.32 1.83
C PRO A 224 5.77 -14.16 2.13
N MET A 225 4.89 -14.84 1.37
CA MET A 225 3.41 -14.71 1.45
C MET A 225 2.75 -15.78 2.32
N GLN A 226 3.37 -16.16 3.43
CA GLN A 226 2.78 -17.14 4.36
C GLN A 226 1.75 -16.47 5.28
N ALA A 227 0.63 -17.17 5.53
CA ALA A 227 -0.30 -16.79 6.59
C ALA A 227 0.37 -16.99 7.95
N ARG A 228 0.33 -15.98 8.80
CA ARG A 228 0.98 -15.98 10.12
C ARG A 228 0.02 -15.51 11.20
N GLN A 229 0.21 -16.03 12.41
CA GLN A 229 -0.57 -15.63 13.59
C GLN A 229 0.13 -14.48 14.35
N VAL A 230 -0.67 -13.57 14.88
CA VAL A 230 -0.26 -12.45 15.74
C VAL A 230 -0.96 -12.52 17.07
#